data_3ad86b8192175932bf3acb22f89979ed
#
_entry.id   3ad86b8192175932bf3acb22f89979ed
#
_cell.length_a   1.000
_cell.length_b   1.000
_cell.length_c   1.000
_cell.angle_alpha   90.00
_cell.angle_beta   90.00
_cell.angle_gamma   90.00
#
_symmetry.space_group_name_H-M   'P 1'
#
loop_
_entity.id
_entity.type
_entity.pdbx_description
1 polymer ?
#
loop_
_entity_poly.entity_id
_entity_poly.type
_entity_poly.pdbx_seq_one_letter_code
_entity_poly.pdbx_strand_id
1 'polypeptide(L)'
;MLSGVIGQAGMFRSGLTLNSLDKLINKLFSDKKCPAVALIINSPGGSPTQSSLISERIISKSKEKKKKVLAFVEDVAASGGYWLACAADEIFIDQNSVVGSIGVISPGFGFVEFIKKFGIERRVYTSGKSKSFLDPFKAEKKEDIKRLKIIQEQIHENFISYVKNRRGLKIKKNQETEIFSGLFWVGQKAIDLGLADEIGSIYDIIKQRFGKKAKIKIIDQKKSFIQRRLSSSLPNSIIDTDRVIEKLEEKALWSRYGL
;
A
#
# COMPACT_ATOMS: atom_id res chain seq x y z
N MET A 1 -5.77 -3.43 11.81
CA MET A 1 -4.53 -3.73 11.10
C MET A 1 -4.76 -3.54 9.61
N LEU A 2 -3.82 -2.89 8.94
CA LEU A 2 -3.77 -2.67 7.48
C LEU A 2 -2.61 -3.52 6.93
N SER A 3 -2.91 -4.78 6.60
CA SER A 3 -1.90 -5.74 6.17
C SER A 3 -2.18 -6.27 4.78
N GLY A 4 -1.14 -6.40 3.96
CA GLY A 4 -1.20 -6.91 2.60
C GLY A 4 -1.15 -5.85 1.52
N VAL A 5 -1.39 -6.26 0.26
CA VAL A 5 -1.34 -5.40 -0.92
C VAL A 5 -2.54 -4.45 -0.97
N ILE A 6 -2.30 -3.21 -1.38
CA ILE A 6 -3.32 -2.18 -1.53
C ILE A 6 -3.91 -2.25 -2.93
N GLY A 7 -5.25 -2.30 -3.01
CA GLY A 7 -5.99 -2.47 -4.26
C GLY A 7 -6.71 -3.81 -4.33
N GLN A 8 -7.14 -4.19 -5.51
CA GLN A 8 -7.71 -5.51 -5.73
C GLN A 8 -6.58 -6.54 -5.83
N ALA A 9 -6.61 -7.53 -4.97
CA ALA A 9 -5.65 -8.62 -4.91
C ALA A 9 -6.20 -9.89 -5.60
N GLY A 10 -6.91 -9.72 -6.74
CA GLY A 10 -7.51 -10.79 -7.52
C GLY A 10 -8.97 -11.14 -7.19
N MET A 11 -9.54 -12.06 -7.95
CA MET A 11 -10.98 -12.41 -7.89
C MET A 11 -11.41 -13.00 -6.53
N PHE A 12 -10.48 -13.61 -5.79
CA PHE A 12 -10.77 -14.34 -4.54
C PHE A 12 -10.14 -13.74 -3.28
N ARG A 13 -9.32 -12.69 -3.38
CA ARG A 13 -8.75 -11.97 -2.25
C ARG A 13 -9.09 -10.49 -2.33
N SER A 14 -9.73 -9.99 -1.29
CA SER A 14 -9.89 -8.55 -1.12
C SER A 14 -8.59 -7.96 -0.54
N GLY A 15 -7.81 -7.28 -1.37
CA GLY A 15 -6.75 -6.41 -0.87
C GLY A 15 -7.32 -5.20 -0.11
N LEU A 16 -6.44 -4.33 0.35
CA LEU A 16 -6.85 -3.12 1.05
C LEU A 16 -7.49 -2.13 0.05
N THR A 17 -8.80 -2.01 0.09
CA THR A 17 -9.56 -1.02 -0.69
C THR A 17 -10.40 -0.15 0.23
N LEU A 18 -10.75 1.06 -0.21
CA LEU A 18 -11.65 1.91 0.57
C LEU A 18 -12.98 1.19 0.84
N ASN A 19 -13.54 0.50 -0.16
CA ASN A 19 -14.79 -0.24 -0.01
C ASN A 19 -14.71 -1.32 1.09
N SER A 20 -13.60 -2.05 1.16
CA SER A 20 -13.41 -3.09 2.19
C SER A 20 -13.18 -2.51 3.58
N LEU A 21 -12.63 -1.29 3.68
CA LEU A 21 -12.21 -0.68 4.94
C LEU A 21 -13.16 0.37 5.49
N ASP A 22 -14.06 0.96 4.70
CA ASP A 22 -14.87 2.12 5.13
C ASP A 22 -15.68 1.86 6.40
N LYS A 23 -16.36 0.70 6.47
CA LYS A 23 -17.12 0.31 7.67
C LYS A 23 -16.22 0.18 8.90
N LEU A 24 -15.01 -0.36 8.72
CA LEU A 24 -14.03 -0.51 9.80
C LEU A 24 -13.50 0.85 10.25
N ILE A 25 -13.15 1.73 9.32
CA ILE A 25 -12.71 3.10 9.60
C ILE A 25 -13.80 3.85 10.38
N ASN A 26 -15.04 3.81 9.93
CA ASN A 26 -16.15 4.44 10.65
C ASN A 26 -16.25 3.92 12.10
N LYS A 27 -16.14 2.60 12.29
CA LYS A 27 -16.19 1.97 13.61
C LYS A 27 -15.01 2.37 14.51
N LEU A 28 -13.77 2.47 13.95
CA LEU A 28 -12.58 2.92 14.67
C LEU A 28 -12.76 4.32 15.28
N PHE A 29 -13.38 5.22 14.53
CA PHE A 29 -13.57 6.60 14.98
C PHE A 29 -14.85 6.84 15.79
N SER A 30 -15.77 5.86 15.86
CA SER A 30 -17.06 6.04 16.55
C SER A 30 -17.00 6.02 18.08
N ASP A 31 -16.01 5.35 18.70
CA ASP A 31 -15.93 5.19 20.15
C ASP A 31 -15.43 6.48 20.84
N LYS A 32 -16.36 7.23 21.42
CA LYS A 32 -16.07 8.52 22.09
C LYS A 32 -15.08 8.42 23.26
N LYS A 33 -14.90 7.24 23.84
CA LYS A 33 -13.99 7.02 24.98
C LYS A 33 -12.52 6.85 24.55
N CYS A 34 -12.26 6.56 23.27
CA CYS A 34 -10.92 6.41 22.74
C CYS A 34 -10.37 7.77 22.29
N PRO A 35 -9.31 8.31 22.91
CA PRO A 35 -8.74 9.61 22.56
C PRO A 35 -7.93 9.56 21.26
N ALA A 36 -7.47 8.38 20.86
CA ALA A 36 -6.65 8.18 19.66
C ALA A 36 -7.02 6.89 18.92
N VAL A 37 -6.60 6.81 17.67
CA VAL A 37 -6.71 5.62 16.82
C VAL A 37 -5.30 5.16 16.45
N ALA A 38 -5.02 3.87 16.65
CA ALA A 38 -3.77 3.24 16.24
C ALA A 38 -3.99 2.45 14.93
N LEU A 39 -3.17 2.74 13.93
CA LEU A 39 -3.10 1.99 12.68
C LEU A 39 -1.87 1.09 12.73
N ILE A 40 -2.05 -0.21 12.67
CA ILE A 40 -0.95 -1.17 12.51
C ILE A 40 -0.82 -1.42 11.01
N ILE A 41 0.37 -1.20 10.46
CA ILE A 41 0.62 -1.25 9.00
C ILE A 41 1.69 -2.29 8.72
N ASN A 42 1.36 -3.22 7.81
CA ASN A 42 2.29 -4.18 7.25
C ASN A 42 1.95 -4.37 5.77
N SER A 43 2.46 -3.49 4.90
CA SER A 43 2.07 -3.42 3.49
C SER A 43 3.23 -3.03 2.57
N PRO A 44 3.48 -3.80 1.49
CA PRO A 44 4.47 -3.47 0.46
C PRO A 44 3.99 -2.36 -0.49
N GLY A 45 2.73 -1.92 -0.35
CA GLY A 45 2.10 -0.93 -1.21
C GLY A 45 1.07 -1.53 -2.17
N GLY A 46 0.92 -0.92 -3.33
CA GLY A 46 -0.04 -1.30 -4.37
C GLY A 46 -0.66 -0.09 -5.05
N SER A 47 -1.98 -0.10 -5.28
CA SER A 47 -2.71 0.93 -6.01
C SER A 47 -2.56 2.33 -5.41
N PRO A 48 -2.02 3.32 -6.15
CA PRO A 48 -1.93 4.70 -5.68
C PRO A 48 -3.30 5.31 -5.35
N THR A 49 -4.29 5.05 -6.17
CA THR A 49 -5.65 5.56 -5.98
C THR A 49 -6.27 5.04 -4.68
N GLN A 50 -6.15 3.73 -4.41
CA GLN A 50 -6.69 3.17 -3.18
C GLN A 50 -5.92 3.66 -1.94
N SER A 51 -4.61 3.86 -2.05
CA SER A 51 -3.78 4.45 -0.99
C SER A 51 -4.26 5.86 -0.65
N SER A 52 -4.50 6.69 -1.66
CA SER A 52 -5.03 8.04 -1.49
C SER A 52 -6.42 8.03 -0.85
N LEU A 53 -7.37 7.29 -1.42
CA LEU A 53 -8.75 7.24 -0.93
C LEU A 53 -8.85 6.77 0.53
N ILE A 54 -8.10 5.73 0.90
CA ILE A 54 -8.07 5.22 2.28
C ILE A 54 -7.47 6.27 3.23
N SER A 55 -6.35 6.88 2.83
CA SER A 55 -5.68 7.91 3.62
C SER A 55 -6.56 9.14 3.85
N GLU A 56 -7.19 9.65 2.80
CA GLU A 56 -8.11 10.77 2.88
C GLU A 56 -9.30 10.46 3.79
N ARG A 57 -9.83 9.23 3.72
CA ARG A 57 -10.91 8.80 4.60
C ARG A 57 -10.50 8.78 6.07
N ILE A 58 -9.29 8.28 6.38
CA ILE A 58 -8.74 8.28 7.73
C ILE A 58 -8.56 9.72 8.24
N ILE A 59 -7.93 10.59 7.43
CA ILE A 59 -7.69 11.99 7.77
C ILE A 59 -9.00 12.74 8.00
N SER A 60 -9.98 12.55 7.12
CA SER A 60 -11.31 13.16 7.24
C SER A 60 -11.99 12.77 8.56
N LYS A 61 -11.95 11.46 8.91
CA LYS A 61 -12.53 10.96 10.16
C LYS A 61 -11.75 11.43 11.40
N SER A 62 -10.44 11.53 11.32
CA SER A 62 -9.59 12.10 12.38
C SER A 62 -10.02 13.55 12.69
N LYS A 63 -10.15 14.37 11.66
CA LYS A 63 -10.60 15.78 11.79
C LYS A 63 -12.03 15.88 12.34
N GLU A 64 -12.97 15.11 11.75
CA GLU A 64 -14.39 15.10 12.17
C GLU A 64 -14.54 14.75 13.65
N LYS A 65 -13.81 13.74 14.12
CA LYS A 65 -13.91 13.22 15.50
C LYS A 65 -12.87 13.81 16.45
N LYS A 66 -12.00 14.70 15.96
CA LYS A 66 -10.91 15.33 16.75
C LYS A 66 -10.03 14.30 17.47
N LYS A 67 -9.68 13.22 16.79
CA LYS A 67 -8.86 12.13 17.33
C LYS A 67 -7.50 12.09 16.67
N LYS A 68 -6.45 11.95 17.46
CA LYS A 68 -5.12 11.66 16.97
C LYS A 68 -5.07 10.28 16.29
N VAL A 69 -4.28 10.19 15.25
CA VAL A 69 -3.99 8.92 14.55
C VAL A 69 -2.50 8.62 14.71
N LEU A 70 -2.19 7.44 15.21
CA LEU A 70 -0.83 6.95 15.40
C LEU A 70 -0.63 5.74 14.47
N ALA A 71 0.41 5.76 13.64
CA ALA A 71 0.77 4.61 12.80
C ALA A 71 1.91 3.82 13.46
N PHE A 72 1.76 2.51 13.47
CA PHE A 72 2.78 1.56 13.92
C PHE A 72 3.10 0.64 12.74
N VAL A 73 4.33 0.71 12.26
CA VAL A 73 4.80 -0.14 11.17
C VAL A 73 5.35 -1.43 11.76
N GLU A 74 4.87 -2.56 11.25
CA GLU A 74 5.47 -3.87 11.53
C GLU A 74 6.66 -4.11 10.59
N ASP A 75 6.64 -5.14 9.74
CA ASP A 75 7.79 -5.43 8.86
C ASP A 75 8.00 -4.32 7.81
N VAL A 76 6.91 -3.85 7.17
CA VAL A 76 7.03 -2.90 6.06
C VAL A 76 5.85 -1.94 5.95
N ALA A 77 6.15 -0.69 5.70
CA ALA A 77 5.24 0.30 5.14
C ALA A 77 5.93 1.00 3.96
N ALA A 78 5.82 0.41 2.78
CA ALA A 78 6.53 0.89 1.60
C ALA A 78 5.56 1.29 0.49
N SER A 79 5.96 2.25 -0.36
CA SER A 79 5.14 2.76 -1.46
C SER A 79 3.74 3.17 -0.96
N GLY A 80 2.66 2.60 -1.49
CA GLY A 80 1.30 2.84 -0.99
C GLY A 80 1.13 2.55 0.50
N GLY A 81 1.89 1.62 1.09
CA GLY A 81 1.91 1.36 2.53
C GLY A 81 2.44 2.55 3.33
N TYR A 82 3.47 3.22 2.81
CA TYR A 82 3.98 4.47 3.39
C TYR A 82 2.99 5.63 3.21
N TRP A 83 2.28 5.66 2.07
CA TRP A 83 1.17 6.59 1.88
C TRP A 83 0.14 6.47 2.99
N LEU A 84 -0.26 5.23 3.35
CA LEU A 84 -1.18 4.97 4.47
C LEU A 84 -0.58 5.40 5.82
N ALA A 85 0.72 5.14 6.06
CA ALA A 85 1.40 5.58 7.28
C ALA A 85 1.36 7.10 7.43
N CYS A 86 1.55 7.84 6.34
CA CYS A 86 1.45 9.29 6.33
C CYS A 86 0.04 9.84 6.61
N ALA A 87 -1.02 9.02 6.66
CA ALA A 87 -2.33 9.46 7.13
C ALA A 87 -2.33 9.73 8.65
N ALA A 88 -1.36 9.20 9.39
CA ALA A 88 -1.21 9.41 10.83
C ALA A 88 -0.52 10.74 11.16
N ASP A 89 -0.70 11.19 12.40
CA ASP A 89 -0.04 12.37 12.96
C ASP A 89 1.40 12.05 13.41
N GLU A 90 1.62 10.81 13.86
CA GLU A 90 2.91 10.28 14.28
C GLU A 90 3.10 8.85 13.72
N ILE A 91 4.32 8.53 13.28
CA ILE A 91 4.69 7.23 12.70
C ILE A 91 5.76 6.59 13.57
N PHE A 92 5.44 5.43 14.13
CA PHE A 92 6.34 4.61 14.95
C PHE A 92 6.76 3.37 14.17
N ILE A 93 8.02 3.00 14.32
CA ILE A 93 8.61 1.85 13.60
C ILE A 93 9.37 0.95 14.57
N ASP A 94 9.57 -0.30 14.19
CA ASP A 94 10.59 -1.16 14.79
C ASP A 94 11.98 -0.80 14.21
N GLN A 95 13.04 -1.21 14.90
CA GLN A 95 14.42 -1.02 14.44
C GLN A 95 14.66 -1.61 13.03
N ASN A 96 13.91 -2.66 12.68
CA ASN A 96 14.04 -3.39 11.42
C ASN A 96 12.90 -3.08 10.42
N SER A 97 11.93 -2.26 10.81
CA SER A 97 10.82 -1.89 9.91
C SER A 97 11.33 -1.17 8.67
N VAL A 98 10.89 -1.61 7.51
CA VAL A 98 11.18 -0.98 6.21
C VAL A 98 10.14 0.10 5.90
N VAL A 99 10.59 1.33 5.61
CA VAL A 99 9.68 2.43 5.24
C VAL A 99 10.22 3.21 4.03
N GLY A 100 9.34 3.88 3.31
CA GLY A 100 9.71 4.69 2.15
C GLY A 100 9.23 4.10 0.84
N SER A 101 10.13 3.82 -0.09
CA SER A 101 9.79 3.42 -1.47
C SER A 101 8.81 4.40 -2.12
N ILE A 102 9.12 5.71 -1.99
CA ILE A 102 8.30 6.80 -2.54
C ILE A 102 8.61 6.91 -4.02
N GLY A 103 7.93 6.09 -4.81
CA GLY A 103 8.12 5.96 -6.23
C GLY A 103 6.97 5.21 -6.89
N VAL A 104 6.98 5.14 -8.23
CA VAL A 104 5.95 4.50 -9.04
C VAL A 104 6.60 3.53 -10.02
N ILE A 105 6.09 2.31 -10.07
CA ILE A 105 6.50 1.32 -11.07
C ILE A 105 5.27 0.77 -11.81
N SER A 106 5.49 0.32 -13.02
CA SER A 106 4.52 -0.44 -13.83
C SER A 106 5.24 -1.68 -14.37
N PRO A 107 5.31 -2.76 -13.60
CA PRO A 107 5.93 -4.00 -14.05
C PRO A 107 5.04 -4.69 -15.10
N GLY A 108 5.65 -5.41 -16.03
CA GLY A 108 4.93 -6.17 -17.05
C GLY A 108 5.83 -7.23 -17.65
N PHE A 109 5.21 -8.12 -18.43
CA PHE A 109 5.90 -9.15 -19.21
C PHE A 109 5.64 -8.93 -20.69
N GLY A 110 6.66 -9.19 -21.55
CA GLY A 110 6.53 -9.23 -22.99
C GLY A 110 6.49 -10.69 -23.48
N PHE A 111 5.47 -11.04 -24.26
CA PHE A 111 5.27 -12.40 -24.75
C PHE A 111 5.40 -12.53 -26.28
N VAL A 112 5.98 -11.53 -26.96
CA VAL A 112 6.09 -11.49 -28.43
C VAL A 112 6.78 -12.72 -28.99
N GLU A 113 8.00 -13.00 -28.49
CA GLU A 113 8.79 -14.14 -28.96
C GLU A 113 8.19 -15.48 -28.52
N PHE A 114 7.51 -15.50 -27.38
CA PHE A 114 6.82 -16.69 -26.90
C PHE A 114 5.69 -17.11 -27.85
N ILE A 115 4.76 -16.22 -28.19
CA ILE A 115 3.64 -16.56 -29.09
C ILE A 115 4.12 -16.89 -30.52
N LYS A 116 5.17 -16.19 -30.99
CA LYS A 116 5.79 -16.45 -32.29
C LYS A 116 6.36 -17.86 -32.36
N LYS A 117 7.05 -18.33 -31.32
CA LYS A 117 7.62 -19.68 -31.24
C LYS A 117 6.57 -20.79 -31.38
N PHE A 118 5.34 -20.53 -30.96
CA PHE A 118 4.21 -21.46 -31.03
C PHE A 118 3.30 -21.22 -32.22
N GLY A 119 3.70 -20.34 -33.16
CA GLY A 119 2.89 -20.02 -34.36
C GLY A 119 1.58 -19.33 -34.03
N ILE A 120 1.46 -18.70 -32.86
CA ILE A 120 0.26 -17.98 -32.43
C ILE A 120 0.31 -16.56 -32.97
N GLU A 121 -0.73 -16.14 -33.69
CA GLU A 121 -0.87 -14.79 -34.23
C GLU A 121 -1.77 -13.94 -33.32
N ARG A 122 -1.25 -12.79 -32.86
CA ARG A 122 -2.02 -11.80 -32.12
C ARG A 122 -2.77 -10.86 -33.04
N ARG A 123 -4.07 -11.01 -33.20
CA ARG A 123 -4.95 -10.16 -33.99
C ARG A 123 -5.66 -9.14 -33.12
N VAL A 124 -5.45 -7.85 -33.41
CA VAL A 124 -6.06 -6.76 -32.60
C VAL A 124 -6.64 -5.71 -33.55
N TYR A 125 -7.93 -5.53 -33.47
CA TYR A 125 -8.68 -4.53 -34.24
C TYR A 125 -9.13 -3.45 -33.30
N THR A 126 -8.72 -2.19 -33.49
CA THR A 126 -9.03 -1.08 -32.59
C THR A 126 -9.62 0.10 -33.34
N SER A 127 -10.57 0.77 -32.71
CA SER A 127 -10.94 2.14 -33.04
C SER A 127 -10.24 3.07 -32.02
N GLY A 128 -9.43 4.00 -32.53
CA GLY A 128 -8.53 4.85 -31.74
C GLY A 128 -7.08 4.36 -31.74
N LYS A 129 -6.15 5.26 -32.14
CA LYS A 129 -4.73 4.95 -32.39
C LYS A 129 -3.98 4.34 -31.20
N SER A 130 -4.35 4.69 -29.98
CA SER A 130 -3.65 4.28 -28.76
C SER A 130 -4.42 3.26 -27.93
N LYS A 131 -5.44 2.59 -28.50
CA LYS A 131 -6.29 1.66 -27.75
C LYS A 131 -5.59 0.36 -27.35
N SER A 132 -4.52 -0.05 -28.08
CA SER A 132 -3.67 -1.21 -27.75
C SER A 132 -2.36 -0.78 -27.07
N PHE A 133 -2.46 0.18 -26.16
CA PHE A 133 -1.35 0.70 -25.39
C PHE A 133 -0.68 -0.42 -24.57
N LEU A 134 0.64 -0.58 -24.71
CA LEU A 134 1.47 -1.57 -24.01
C LEU A 134 0.90 -3.00 -24.07
N ASP A 135 0.38 -3.43 -25.22
CA ASP A 135 -0.07 -4.82 -25.43
C ASP A 135 1.12 -5.77 -25.23
N PRO A 136 1.11 -6.69 -24.24
CA PRO A 136 2.25 -7.55 -23.91
C PRO A 136 2.58 -8.57 -25.01
N PHE A 137 1.70 -8.75 -25.99
CA PHE A 137 1.90 -9.65 -27.13
C PHE A 137 2.36 -8.90 -28.41
N LYS A 138 2.73 -7.63 -28.27
CA LYS A 138 3.26 -6.80 -29.35
C LYS A 138 4.57 -6.15 -28.94
N ALA A 139 5.42 -5.84 -29.91
CA ALA A 139 6.63 -5.06 -29.66
C ALA A 139 6.27 -3.69 -29.06
N GLU A 140 7.03 -3.27 -28.08
CA GLU A 140 6.84 -1.98 -27.41
C GLU A 140 7.03 -0.82 -28.39
N LYS A 141 6.16 0.18 -28.29
CA LYS A 141 6.26 1.43 -29.05
C LYS A 141 6.88 2.51 -28.17
N LYS A 142 7.82 3.27 -28.72
CA LYS A 142 8.49 4.38 -28.02
C LYS A 142 7.51 5.42 -27.51
N GLU A 143 6.43 5.67 -28.26
CA GLU A 143 5.37 6.60 -27.88
C GLU A 143 4.60 6.10 -26.65
N ASP A 144 4.33 4.79 -26.58
CA ASP A 144 3.64 4.18 -25.43
C ASP A 144 4.51 4.29 -24.17
N ILE A 145 5.82 3.97 -24.29
CA ILE A 145 6.77 4.11 -23.19
C ILE A 145 6.85 5.57 -22.71
N LYS A 146 6.95 6.52 -23.66
CA LYS A 146 6.96 7.95 -23.31
C LYS A 146 5.69 8.37 -22.56
N ARG A 147 4.54 7.91 -23.04
CA ARG A 147 3.24 8.19 -22.38
C ARG A 147 3.15 7.58 -21.00
N LEU A 148 3.61 6.33 -20.83
CA LEU A 148 3.67 5.67 -19.54
C LEU A 148 4.50 6.47 -18.53
N LYS A 149 5.71 6.90 -18.94
CA LYS A 149 6.60 7.69 -18.06
C LYS A 149 5.96 8.99 -17.61
N ILE A 150 5.26 9.71 -18.48
CA ILE A 150 4.53 10.92 -18.11
C ILE A 150 3.46 10.62 -17.03
N ILE A 151 2.72 9.52 -17.18
CA ILE A 151 1.70 9.11 -16.20
C ILE A 151 2.36 8.74 -14.87
N GLN A 152 3.47 8.02 -14.90
CA GLN A 152 4.23 7.65 -13.70
C GLN A 152 4.77 8.89 -12.96
N GLU A 153 5.31 9.86 -13.70
CA GLU A 153 5.79 11.14 -13.15
C GLU A 153 4.66 11.89 -12.44
N GLN A 154 3.50 12.03 -13.06
CA GLN A 154 2.33 12.68 -12.47
C GLN A 154 1.88 12.01 -11.16
N ILE A 155 1.82 10.67 -11.14
CA ILE A 155 1.46 9.92 -9.93
C ILE A 155 2.54 10.08 -8.86
N HIS A 156 3.82 10.09 -9.24
CA HIS A 156 4.94 10.28 -8.34
C HIS A 156 4.92 11.68 -7.71
N GLU A 157 4.70 12.71 -8.50
CA GLU A 157 4.55 14.10 -8.01
C GLU A 157 3.40 14.23 -7.00
N ASN A 158 2.26 13.58 -7.24
CA ASN A 158 1.16 13.52 -6.29
C ASN A 158 1.58 12.86 -4.98
N PHE A 159 2.35 11.77 -5.05
CA PHE A 159 2.86 11.09 -3.87
C PHE A 159 3.85 11.96 -3.09
N ILE A 160 4.81 12.58 -3.78
CA ILE A 160 5.78 13.51 -3.16
C ILE A 160 5.04 14.65 -2.46
N SER A 161 4.09 15.27 -3.14
CA SER A 161 3.30 16.38 -2.60
C SER A 161 2.53 15.97 -1.35
N TYR A 162 1.91 14.78 -1.37
CA TYR A 162 1.21 14.23 -0.22
C TYR A 162 2.15 14.00 0.96
N VAL A 163 3.30 13.35 0.75
CA VAL A 163 4.29 13.11 1.81
C VAL A 163 4.82 14.43 2.38
N LYS A 164 5.17 15.40 1.53
CA LYS A 164 5.59 16.74 1.96
C LYS A 164 4.52 17.44 2.80
N ASN A 165 3.27 17.36 2.40
CA ASN A 165 2.16 17.96 3.15
C ASN A 165 1.94 17.28 4.51
N ARG A 166 2.15 15.97 4.61
CA ARG A 166 1.92 15.21 5.84
C ARG A 166 3.12 15.18 6.78
N ARG A 167 4.33 15.09 6.25
CA ARG A 167 5.57 15.07 7.05
C ARG A 167 6.12 16.46 7.31
N GLY A 168 5.81 17.42 6.45
CA GLY A 168 6.18 18.82 6.64
C GLY A 168 7.68 19.05 6.85
N LEU A 169 8.03 19.81 7.87
CA LEU A 169 9.42 20.13 8.21
C LEU A 169 10.25 18.95 8.74
N LYS A 170 9.63 17.79 9.00
CA LYS A 170 10.33 16.57 9.44
C LYS A 170 11.21 16.00 8.33
N ILE A 171 10.82 16.15 7.06
CA ILE A 171 11.60 15.72 5.90
C ILE A 171 12.89 16.55 5.78
N LYS A 172 14.02 15.88 5.64
CA LYS A 172 15.33 16.52 5.45
C LYS A 172 15.44 17.10 4.04
N LYS A 173 15.35 18.41 3.91
CA LYS A 173 15.36 19.13 2.62
C LYS A 173 16.59 18.83 1.75
N ASN A 174 17.76 18.71 2.36
CA ASN A 174 19.01 18.40 1.65
C ASN A 174 19.11 16.95 1.16
N GLN A 175 18.16 16.08 1.50
CA GLN A 175 18.10 14.67 1.11
C GLN A 175 16.81 14.34 0.32
N GLU A 176 16.02 15.33 -0.08
CA GLU A 176 14.77 15.12 -0.80
C GLU A 176 14.96 14.29 -2.08
N THR A 177 16.03 14.53 -2.85
CA THR A 177 16.32 13.77 -4.06
C THR A 177 16.47 12.28 -3.78
N GLU A 178 17.10 11.91 -2.68
CA GLU A 178 17.28 10.52 -2.26
C GLU A 178 15.97 9.95 -1.70
N ILE A 179 15.29 10.71 -0.82
CA ILE A 179 14.02 10.31 -0.18
C ILE A 179 12.95 10.00 -1.21
N PHE A 180 12.86 10.78 -2.27
CA PHE A 180 11.84 10.64 -3.31
C PHE A 180 12.30 9.86 -4.54
N SER A 181 13.41 9.12 -4.46
CA SER A 181 13.94 8.31 -5.56
C SER A 181 13.34 6.91 -5.70
N GLY A 182 12.45 6.51 -4.77
CA GLY A 182 11.92 5.16 -4.68
C GLY A 182 12.74 4.20 -3.81
N LEU A 183 13.78 4.69 -3.15
CA LEU A 183 14.53 3.94 -2.14
C LEU A 183 13.72 3.75 -0.85
N PHE A 184 14.17 2.85 0.02
CA PHE A 184 13.57 2.57 1.32
C PHE A 184 14.66 2.47 2.39
N TRP A 185 14.27 2.66 3.65
CA TRP A 185 15.16 2.75 4.79
C TRP A 185 14.60 2.00 5.99
N VAL A 186 15.46 1.72 6.96
CA VAL A 186 15.10 1.02 8.19
C VAL A 186 15.54 1.81 9.42
N GLY A 187 14.89 1.57 10.54
CA GLY A 187 15.29 2.00 11.87
C GLY A 187 15.68 3.48 11.97
N GLN A 188 16.82 3.73 12.60
CA GLN A 188 17.29 5.11 12.87
C GLN A 188 17.44 5.96 11.60
N LYS A 189 17.91 5.37 10.48
CA LYS A 189 18.05 6.13 9.23
C LYS A 189 16.72 6.68 8.72
N ALA A 190 15.63 5.93 8.87
CA ALA A 190 14.29 6.40 8.50
C ALA A 190 13.83 7.59 9.36
N ILE A 191 14.18 7.60 10.65
CA ILE A 191 13.93 8.74 11.56
C ILE A 191 14.77 9.94 11.16
N ASP A 192 16.06 9.76 10.92
CA ASP A 192 16.99 10.83 10.54
C ASP A 192 16.55 11.54 9.26
N LEU A 193 15.94 10.81 8.33
CA LEU A 193 15.35 11.34 7.10
C LEU A 193 13.99 12.01 7.30
N GLY A 194 13.38 11.85 8.46
CA GLY A 194 12.05 12.36 8.79
C GLY A 194 10.90 11.51 8.28
N LEU A 195 11.17 10.25 7.88
CA LEU A 195 10.15 9.32 7.40
C LEU A 195 9.37 8.67 8.54
N ALA A 196 9.97 8.54 9.72
CA ALA A 196 9.33 8.10 10.94
C ALA A 196 9.61 9.08 12.08
N ASP A 197 8.93 8.94 13.21
CA ASP A 197 9.05 9.86 14.34
C ASP A 197 9.85 9.24 15.51
N GLU A 198 9.66 7.94 15.78
CA GLU A 198 10.26 7.28 16.92
C GLU A 198 10.32 5.76 16.69
N ILE A 199 11.33 5.09 17.27
CA ILE A 199 11.37 3.63 17.37
C ILE A 199 10.60 3.23 18.62
N GLY A 200 9.57 2.38 18.46
CA GLY A 200 8.82 1.93 19.63
C GLY A 200 7.65 1.03 19.29
N SER A 201 7.38 0.09 20.19
CA SER A 201 6.23 -0.81 20.07
C SER A 201 4.92 -0.08 20.38
N ILE A 202 3.81 -0.58 19.83
CA ILE A 202 2.48 -0.06 20.14
C ILE A 202 2.21 -0.08 21.65
N TYR A 203 2.66 -1.11 22.36
CA TYR A 203 2.40 -1.27 23.79
C TYR A 203 3.15 -0.24 24.63
N ASP A 204 4.40 0.07 24.30
CA ASP A 204 5.23 1.01 25.02
C ASP A 204 4.80 2.43 24.74
N ILE A 205 4.61 2.79 23.48
CA ILE A 205 4.18 4.13 23.06
C ILE A 205 2.79 4.46 23.65
N ILE A 206 1.84 3.53 23.61
CA ILE A 206 0.51 3.78 24.18
C ILE A 206 0.57 3.99 25.70
N LYS A 207 1.39 3.22 26.42
CA LYS A 207 1.59 3.43 27.87
C LYS A 207 2.28 4.76 28.15
N GLN A 208 3.27 5.13 27.35
CA GLN A 208 3.99 6.39 27.50
C GLN A 208 3.06 7.60 27.25
N ARG A 209 2.27 7.58 26.17
CA ARG A 209 1.43 8.70 25.74
C ARG A 209 0.12 8.84 26.52
N PHE A 210 -0.47 7.72 26.98
CA PHE A 210 -1.81 7.69 27.58
C PHE A 210 -1.81 7.11 29.03
N GLY A 211 -0.63 6.80 29.58
CA GLY A 211 -0.45 6.31 30.93
C GLY A 211 -0.50 4.79 31.07
N LYS A 212 0.05 4.29 32.19
CA LYS A 212 0.23 2.84 32.44
C LYS A 212 -1.07 2.01 32.43
N LYS A 213 -2.21 2.65 32.67
CA LYS A 213 -3.55 2.01 32.70
C LYS A 213 -4.26 2.04 31.34
N ALA A 214 -3.62 2.61 30.28
CA ALA A 214 -4.19 2.65 28.94
C ALA A 214 -4.44 1.24 28.40
N LYS A 215 -5.60 1.04 27.80
CA LYS A 215 -6.00 -0.25 27.20
C LYS A 215 -6.16 -0.09 25.69
N ILE A 216 -5.66 -1.06 24.95
CA ILE A 216 -5.83 -1.14 23.49
C ILE A 216 -7.10 -1.94 23.21
N LYS A 217 -8.04 -1.33 22.49
CA LYS A 217 -9.24 -1.99 21.99
C LYS A 217 -9.04 -2.34 20.52
N ILE A 218 -8.88 -3.62 20.25
CA ILE A 218 -8.72 -4.12 18.87
C ILE A 218 -10.09 -4.10 18.17
N ILE A 219 -10.11 -3.49 16.98
CA ILE A 219 -11.28 -3.51 16.09
C ILE A 219 -10.86 -4.26 14.82
N ASP A 220 -11.41 -5.45 14.64
CA ASP A 220 -11.12 -6.34 13.52
C ASP A 220 -12.32 -6.50 12.60
N GLN A 221 -12.07 -6.84 11.35
CA GLN A 221 -13.10 -7.32 10.44
C GLN A 221 -13.55 -8.71 10.91
N LYS A 222 -14.76 -8.81 11.45
CA LYS A 222 -15.37 -10.14 11.66
C LYS A 222 -15.51 -10.80 10.30
N LYS A 223 -14.68 -11.80 10.00
CA LYS A 223 -14.94 -12.70 8.87
C LYS A 223 -16.34 -13.29 9.08
N SER A 224 -17.25 -13.10 8.12
CA SER A 224 -18.60 -13.66 8.18
C SER A 224 -18.49 -15.18 8.40
N PHE A 225 -19.37 -15.72 9.26
CA PHE A 225 -19.44 -17.15 9.55
C PHE A 225 -19.59 -18.00 8.26
N ILE A 226 -20.22 -17.42 7.25
CA ILE A 226 -20.39 -18.01 5.90
C ILE A 226 -19.04 -18.10 5.17
N GLN A 227 -18.18 -17.09 5.25
CA GLN A 227 -16.84 -17.14 4.63
C GLN A 227 -15.91 -18.17 5.30
N ARG A 228 -16.06 -18.42 6.59
CA ARG A 228 -15.35 -19.49 7.30
C ARG A 228 -15.75 -20.89 6.81
N ARG A 229 -17.03 -21.11 6.53
CA ARG A 229 -17.53 -22.41 6.02
C ARG A 229 -17.20 -22.65 4.54
N LEU A 230 -17.25 -21.60 3.68
CA LEU A 230 -16.89 -21.77 2.26
C LEU A 230 -15.39 -22.02 2.05
N SER A 231 -14.52 -21.49 2.92
CA SER A 231 -13.07 -21.75 2.80
C SER A 231 -12.64 -23.16 3.20
N SER A 232 -13.49 -23.92 3.88
CA SER A 232 -13.22 -25.30 4.29
C SER A 232 -13.83 -26.38 3.40
N SER A 233 -14.67 -26.02 2.41
CA SER A 233 -15.47 -26.99 1.63
C SER A 233 -15.22 -26.99 0.12
N LEU A 234 -14.24 -26.24 -0.39
CA LEU A 234 -13.85 -26.33 -1.81
C LEU A 234 -12.73 -27.35 -2.00
N PRO A 235 -12.91 -28.37 -2.86
CA PRO A 235 -11.84 -29.33 -3.17
C PRO A 235 -10.67 -28.62 -3.86
N ASN A 236 -9.47 -28.95 -3.44
CA ASN A 236 -8.17 -28.39 -3.91
C ASN A 236 -7.78 -28.86 -5.34
N SER A 237 -8.69 -29.21 -6.22
CA SER A 237 -8.40 -30.00 -7.43
C SER A 237 -8.42 -29.26 -8.78
N ILE A 238 -8.50 -27.92 -8.77
CA ILE A 238 -8.28 -27.18 -10.01
C ILE A 238 -7.18 -26.16 -9.72
N ILE A 239 -6.02 -26.35 -10.36
CA ILE A 239 -4.95 -25.34 -10.41
C ILE A 239 -5.53 -24.15 -11.19
N ASP A 240 -6.07 -23.21 -10.45
CA ASP A 240 -6.54 -21.93 -10.98
C ASP A 240 -5.29 -21.13 -11.36
N THR A 241 -4.99 -21.08 -12.65
CA THR A 241 -3.81 -20.38 -13.19
C THR A 241 -3.79 -18.91 -12.77
N ASP A 242 -4.95 -18.28 -12.64
CA ASP A 242 -5.06 -16.90 -12.19
C ASP A 242 -4.58 -16.76 -10.74
N ARG A 243 -4.90 -17.72 -9.87
CA ARG A 243 -4.37 -17.75 -8.49
C ARG A 243 -2.86 -17.92 -8.41
N VAL A 244 -2.27 -18.66 -9.34
CA VAL A 244 -0.80 -18.83 -9.37
C VAL A 244 -0.14 -17.52 -9.76
N ILE A 245 -0.62 -16.86 -10.81
CA ILE A 245 -0.10 -15.56 -11.27
C ILE A 245 -0.27 -14.51 -10.18
N GLU A 246 -1.46 -14.39 -9.58
CA GLU A 246 -1.72 -13.45 -8.47
C GLU A 246 -0.77 -13.66 -7.27
N LYS A 247 -0.52 -14.91 -6.89
CA LYS A 247 0.42 -15.23 -5.80
C LYS A 247 1.86 -14.89 -6.17
N LEU A 248 2.25 -15.09 -7.43
CA LEU A 248 3.58 -14.72 -7.90
C LEU A 248 3.78 -13.21 -7.90
N GLU A 249 2.78 -12.45 -8.33
CA GLU A 249 2.81 -10.99 -8.29
C GLU A 249 2.83 -10.46 -6.85
N GLU A 250 1.98 -11.00 -5.96
CA GLU A 250 2.00 -10.65 -4.54
C GLU A 250 3.38 -10.96 -3.93
N LYS A 251 3.91 -12.17 -4.18
CA LYS A 251 5.23 -12.56 -3.71
C LYS A 251 6.34 -11.67 -4.26
N ALA A 252 6.25 -11.26 -5.53
CA ALA A 252 7.22 -10.35 -6.14
C ALA A 252 7.20 -8.95 -5.49
N LEU A 253 6.05 -8.49 -5.01
CA LEU A 253 5.95 -7.23 -4.27
C LEU A 253 6.63 -7.34 -2.89
N TRP A 254 6.42 -8.43 -2.16
CA TRP A 254 7.02 -8.65 -0.84
C TRP A 254 8.51 -8.94 -0.92
N SER A 255 8.95 -9.77 -1.87
CA SER A 255 10.36 -10.15 -2.05
C SER A 255 11.28 -8.96 -2.34
N ARG A 256 10.76 -7.83 -2.83
CA ARG A 256 11.51 -6.58 -3.00
C ARG A 256 12.07 -6.03 -1.68
N TYR A 257 11.49 -6.41 -0.57
CA TYR A 257 11.87 -5.99 0.78
C TYR A 257 12.47 -7.13 1.60
N GLY A 258 12.76 -8.28 0.97
CA GLY A 258 13.31 -9.46 1.64
C GLY A 258 12.28 -10.30 2.43
N LEU A 259 10.97 -10.14 2.09
CA LEU A 259 9.85 -10.79 2.77
C LEU A 259 9.11 -11.77 1.88
#